data_07881f0d3d8e6e76d6914a8c47212a85
#
_entry.id   07881f0d3d8e6e76d6914a8c47212a85
#
_cell.length_a   1.000
_cell.length_b   1.000
_cell.length_c   1.000
_cell.angle_alpha   90.00
_cell.angle_beta   90.00
_cell.angle_gamma   90.00
#
_symmetry.space_group_name_H-M   'P 1'
#
loop_
_entity.id
_entity.type
_entity.pdbx_description
1 polymer ?
#
loop_
_entity_poly.entity_id
_entity_poly.type
_entity_poly.pdbx_seq_one_letter_code
_entity_poly.pdbx_strand_id
1 'polypeptide(L)'
;QEDEEMEEIEMSSRYIQTDDSIVANSNFLKNNFEMEPVNFIIKNGILVSIRDNELDSFNETFKKVFVNTRNFPTGYHVLVALFETRVEKDADLIEDTTDMITLLSQQINAESDHVDEDLLVQIKDLQEKVTIIRQNIMDKQRVISNILKCDFFPEELYPRLTMIIKDINSLFDYTRFGFDRLDYLQDTFLGLVNIEQNKIIKIFTVINIIFLPPTLIGSLYGMNFDFMPELHWQYGYLWALGLMVFSVVLILLIFKLKKWL
;
A
#
# COMPACT_ATOMS: atom_id res chain seq x y z
N GLN A 1 -4.41 -13.91 -37.52
CA GLN A 1 -3.86 -12.62 -38.01
C GLN A 1 -4.78 -11.44 -37.61
N GLU A 2 -6.12 -11.52 -37.86
CA GLU A 2 -7.07 -10.48 -37.41
C GLU A 2 -7.20 -10.42 -35.87
N ASP A 3 -7.17 -11.55 -35.20
CA ASP A 3 -7.23 -11.61 -33.72
C ASP A 3 -5.91 -11.15 -33.08
N GLU A 4 -4.74 -11.46 -33.68
CA GLU A 4 -3.44 -10.96 -33.22
C GLU A 4 -3.26 -9.45 -33.49
N GLU A 5 -3.76 -8.93 -34.61
CA GLU A 5 -3.78 -7.49 -34.90
C GLU A 5 -4.75 -6.73 -33.94
N MET A 6 -5.86 -7.35 -33.55
CA MET A 6 -6.76 -6.79 -32.52
C MET A 6 -6.11 -6.78 -31.13
N GLU A 7 -5.38 -7.83 -30.73
CA GLU A 7 -4.63 -7.85 -29.47
C GLU A 7 -3.49 -6.81 -29.43
N GLU A 8 -2.76 -6.61 -30.54
CA GLU A 8 -1.73 -5.57 -30.63
C GLU A 8 -2.32 -4.15 -30.59
N ILE A 9 -3.50 -3.92 -31.17
CA ILE A 9 -4.24 -2.66 -31.09
C ILE A 9 -4.74 -2.41 -29.66
N GLU A 10 -5.20 -3.43 -28.94
CA GLU A 10 -5.64 -3.32 -27.54
C GLU A 10 -4.52 -2.87 -26.59
N MET A 11 -3.28 -3.30 -26.82
CA MET A 11 -2.13 -2.93 -25.97
C MET A 11 -1.53 -1.55 -26.28
N SER A 12 -1.59 -1.06 -27.53
CA SER A 12 -0.85 0.14 -27.94
C SER A 12 -1.69 1.39 -28.14
N SER A 13 -2.97 1.32 -28.53
CA SER A 13 -3.82 2.48 -28.75
C SER A 13 -5.22 2.31 -28.14
N ARG A 14 -5.37 2.84 -26.91
CA ARG A 14 -6.67 2.88 -26.22
C ARG A 14 -7.68 3.86 -26.86
N TYR A 15 -7.34 4.46 -27.97
CA TYR A 15 -8.15 5.43 -28.69
C TYR A 15 -7.81 5.40 -30.18
N ILE A 16 -8.81 5.13 -31.01
CA ILE A 16 -8.72 5.16 -32.46
C ILE A 16 -9.81 6.09 -32.96
N GLN A 17 -9.42 7.04 -33.78
CA GLN A 17 -10.34 7.94 -34.50
C GLN A 17 -10.30 7.63 -35.98
N THR A 18 -11.47 7.44 -36.58
CA THR A 18 -11.69 7.39 -38.02
C THR A 18 -12.41 8.65 -38.46
N ASP A 19 -12.68 8.80 -39.76
CA ASP A 19 -13.38 10.00 -40.28
C ASP A 19 -14.77 10.25 -39.68
N ASP A 20 -15.45 9.19 -39.18
CA ASP A 20 -16.82 9.24 -38.71
C ASP A 20 -17.10 8.52 -37.40
N SER A 21 -16.07 7.93 -36.80
CA SER A 21 -16.23 7.13 -35.59
C SER A 21 -15.07 7.27 -34.61
N ILE A 22 -15.37 7.06 -33.35
CA ILE A 22 -14.40 6.95 -32.24
C ILE A 22 -14.51 5.55 -31.68
N VAL A 23 -13.36 4.88 -31.54
CA VAL A 23 -13.23 3.66 -30.74
C VAL A 23 -12.31 3.98 -29.57
N ALA A 24 -12.78 3.76 -28.37
CA ALA A 24 -12.01 4.00 -27.15
C ALA A 24 -12.11 2.80 -26.22
N ASN A 25 -10.97 2.39 -25.66
CA ASN A 25 -10.90 1.37 -24.62
C ASN A 25 -10.50 2.04 -23.31
N SER A 26 -11.22 1.76 -22.23
CA SER A 26 -10.89 2.24 -20.90
C SER A 26 -11.20 1.18 -19.86
N ASN A 27 -10.31 1.01 -18.91
CA ASN A 27 -10.54 0.14 -17.77
C ASN A 27 -11.43 0.81 -16.73
N PHE A 28 -12.42 0.08 -16.25
CA PHE A 28 -13.30 0.50 -15.17
C PHE A 28 -13.04 -0.36 -13.96
N LEU A 29 -12.81 0.25 -12.82
CA LEU A 29 -12.49 -0.45 -11.59
C LEU A 29 -13.78 -0.90 -10.89
N LYS A 30 -13.85 -2.17 -10.49
CA LYS A 30 -14.89 -2.71 -9.63
C LYS A 30 -14.61 -2.41 -8.16
N ASN A 31 -15.59 -2.60 -7.29
CA ASN A 31 -15.44 -2.38 -5.84
C ASN A 31 -14.44 -3.35 -5.19
N ASN A 32 -14.14 -4.48 -5.82
CA ASN A 32 -13.12 -5.45 -5.40
C ASN A 32 -11.71 -5.16 -5.96
N PHE A 33 -11.48 -3.98 -6.52
CA PHE A 33 -10.24 -3.55 -7.18
C PHE A 33 -9.85 -4.34 -8.44
N GLU A 34 -10.75 -5.12 -9.01
CA GLU A 34 -10.54 -5.73 -10.34
C GLU A 34 -10.81 -4.72 -11.44
N MET A 35 -9.95 -4.73 -12.46
CA MET A 35 -10.14 -3.91 -13.66
C MET A 35 -10.99 -4.64 -14.69
N GLU A 36 -12.03 -3.97 -15.15
CA GLU A 36 -12.90 -4.43 -16.23
C GLU A 36 -12.65 -3.60 -17.48
N PRO A 37 -12.18 -4.18 -18.60
CA PRO A 37 -12.02 -3.47 -19.85
C PRO A 37 -13.38 -3.15 -20.46
N VAL A 38 -13.57 -1.91 -20.86
CA VAL A 38 -14.77 -1.44 -21.53
C VAL A 38 -14.40 -0.82 -22.87
N ASN A 39 -14.94 -1.36 -23.95
CA ASN A 39 -14.78 -0.82 -25.28
C ASN A 39 -15.97 0.07 -25.64
N PHE A 40 -15.70 1.28 -26.08
CA PHE A 40 -16.67 2.26 -26.53
C PHE A 40 -16.54 2.50 -28.02
N ILE A 41 -17.64 2.42 -28.73
CA ILE A 41 -17.70 2.75 -30.16
C ILE A 41 -18.77 3.84 -30.31
N ILE A 42 -18.38 5.01 -30.83
CA ILE A 42 -19.32 6.09 -31.16
C ILE A 42 -19.30 6.34 -32.66
N LYS A 43 -20.46 6.22 -33.26
CA LYS A 43 -20.66 6.54 -34.69
C LYS A 43 -22.02 7.20 -34.87
N ASN A 44 -22.04 8.32 -35.60
CA ASN A 44 -23.29 9.07 -35.91
C ASN A 44 -24.14 9.41 -34.66
N GLY A 45 -23.50 9.71 -33.53
CA GLY A 45 -24.19 10.03 -32.27
C GLY A 45 -24.76 8.81 -31.53
N ILE A 46 -24.52 7.61 -32.00
CA ILE A 46 -24.89 6.36 -31.35
C ILE A 46 -23.67 5.82 -30.56
N LEU A 47 -23.84 5.53 -29.27
CA LEU A 47 -22.85 4.91 -28.44
C LEU A 47 -23.15 3.41 -28.30
N VAL A 48 -22.16 2.59 -28.58
CA VAL A 48 -22.16 1.16 -28.28
C VAL A 48 -21.05 0.90 -27.25
N SER A 49 -21.35 0.20 -26.18
CA SER A 49 -20.37 -0.23 -25.18
C SER A 49 -20.32 -1.75 -25.12
N ILE A 50 -19.11 -2.32 -25.09
CA ILE A 50 -18.85 -3.76 -24.98
C ILE A 50 -18.11 -3.98 -23.67
N ARG A 51 -18.62 -4.83 -22.81
CA ARG A 51 -18.06 -5.23 -21.52
C ARG A 51 -18.54 -6.62 -21.15
N ASP A 52 -17.75 -7.34 -20.34
CA ASP A 52 -18.11 -8.70 -19.94
C ASP A 52 -18.95 -8.76 -18.67
N ASN A 53 -18.79 -7.77 -17.78
CA ASN A 53 -19.48 -7.75 -16.49
C ASN A 53 -20.36 -6.52 -16.30
N GLU A 54 -21.29 -6.62 -15.35
CA GLU A 54 -22.06 -5.44 -14.90
C GLU A 54 -21.19 -4.51 -14.07
N LEU A 55 -21.36 -3.21 -14.28
CA LEU A 55 -20.64 -2.14 -13.62
C LEU A 55 -21.61 -1.13 -13.01
N ASP A 56 -21.43 -0.80 -11.73
CA ASP A 56 -22.29 0.14 -11.01
C ASP A 56 -22.37 1.52 -11.68
N SER A 57 -21.26 2.01 -12.25
CA SER A 57 -21.23 3.27 -12.99
C SER A 57 -22.17 3.28 -14.19
N PHE A 58 -22.33 2.14 -14.87
CA PHE A 58 -23.29 2.02 -15.97
C PHE A 58 -24.72 2.03 -15.46
N ASN A 59 -25.02 1.29 -14.41
CA ASN A 59 -26.36 1.24 -13.81
C ASN A 59 -26.79 2.62 -13.30
N GLU A 60 -25.88 3.36 -12.67
CA GLU A 60 -26.16 4.74 -12.22
C GLU A 60 -26.33 5.71 -13.37
N THR A 61 -25.45 5.66 -14.37
CA THR A 61 -25.58 6.49 -15.56
C THR A 61 -26.87 6.21 -16.30
N PHE A 62 -27.24 4.92 -16.44
CA PHE A 62 -28.50 4.55 -17.08
C PHE A 62 -29.70 5.12 -16.33
N LYS A 63 -29.72 5.10 -15.01
CA LYS A 63 -30.77 5.73 -14.20
C LYS A 63 -30.82 7.25 -14.44
N LYS A 64 -29.65 7.94 -14.47
CA LYS A 64 -29.56 9.39 -14.77
C LYS A 64 -30.14 9.70 -16.15
N VAL A 65 -29.78 8.90 -17.15
CA VAL A 65 -30.28 9.06 -18.55
C VAL A 65 -31.77 8.80 -18.65
N PHE A 66 -32.28 7.76 -18.00
CA PHE A 66 -33.68 7.39 -18.04
C PHE A 66 -34.61 8.44 -17.40
N VAL A 67 -34.16 9.02 -16.27
CA VAL A 67 -34.94 10.10 -15.60
C VAL A 67 -34.94 11.41 -16.37
N ASN A 68 -33.84 11.73 -17.03
CA ASN A 68 -33.68 13.04 -17.71
C ASN A 68 -33.22 12.90 -19.17
N THR A 69 -33.95 12.14 -19.98
CA THR A 69 -33.59 11.81 -21.37
C THR A 69 -33.30 13.07 -22.23
N ARG A 70 -33.91 14.22 -21.92
CA ARG A 70 -33.68 15.47 -22.66
C ARG A 70 -32.26 16.00 -22.55
N ASN A 71 -31.54 15.66 -21.46
CA ASN A 71 -30.17 16.10 -21.23
C ASN A 71 -29.16 15.21 -21.95
N PHE A 72 -29.61 14.11 -22.56
CA PHE A 72 -28.77 13.12 -23.21
C PHE A 72 -29.22 12.85 -24.65
N PRO A 73 -29.23 13.87 -25.53
CA PRO A 73 -29.78 13.76 -26.88
C PRO A 73 -28.97 12.81 -27.78
N THR A 74 -27.69 12.58 -27.49
CA THR A 74 -26.82 11.73 -28.31
C THR A 74 -25.95 10.82 -27.43
N GLY A 75 -25.36 9.79 -28.04
CA GLY A 75 -24.39 8.90 -27.37
C GLY A 75 -23.16 9.62 -26.83
N TYR A 76 -22.77 10.77 -27.39
CA TYR A 76 -21.70 11.62 -26.85
C TYR A 76 -22.02 12.10 -25.44
N HIS A 77 -23.25 12.55 -25.20
CA HIS A 77 -23.69 12.98 -23.87
C HIS A 77 -23.70 11.84 -22.85
N VAL A 78 -24.11 10.65 -23.32
CA VAL A 78 -24.13 9.45 -22.47
C VAL A 78 -22.69 9.03 -22.10
N LEU A 79 -21.73 9.07 -23.05
CA LEU A 79 -20.35 8.77 -22.79
C LEU A 79 -19.74 9.71 -21.75
N VAL A 80 -19.95 11.02 -21.91
CA VAL A 80 -19.45 12.02 -20.94
C VAL A 80 -20.03 11.76 -19.56
N ALA A 81 -21.34 11.54 -19.45
CA ALA A 81 -21.99 11.23 -18.18
C ALA A 81 -21.48 9.93 -17.54
N LEU A 82 -21.13 8.94 -18.35
CA LEU A 82 -20.54 7.69 -17.87
C LEU A 82 -19.15 7.92 -17.28
N PHE A 83 -18.31 8.72 -17.93
CA PHE A 83 -17.00 9.08 -17.37
C PHE A 83 -17.14 9.95 -16.12
N GLU A 84 -18.08 10.90 -16.05
CA GLU A 84 -18.37 11.66 -14.83
C GLU A 84 -18.71 10.72 -13.68
N THR A 85 -19.71 9.83 -13.89
CA THR A 85 -20.14 8.87 -12.87
C THR A 85 -18.98 7.92 -12.47
N ARG A 86 -18.13 7.55 -13.42
CA ARG A 86 -16.99 6.67 -13.11
C ARG A 86 -15.95 7.40 -12.26
N VAL A 87 -15.64 8.66 -12.56
CA VAL A 87 -14.69 9.47 -11.79
C VAL A 87 -15.24 9.78 -10.39
N GLU A 88 -16.56 9.97 -10.23
CA GLU A 88 -17.22 10.03 -8.92
C GLU A 88 -16.97 8.73 -8.12
N LYS A 89 -17.12 7.55 -8.74
CA LYS A 89 -16.84 6.26 -8.09
C LYS A 89 -15.36 6.04 -7.78
N ASP A 90 -14.46 6.54 -8.61
CA ASP A 90 -13.03 6.51 -8.33
C ASP A 90 -12.68 7.39 -7.12
N ALA A 91 -13.38 8.51 -6.92
CA ALA A 91 -13.26 9.36 -5.73
C ALA A 91 -13.72 8.62 -4.46
N ASP A 92 -14.88 7.95 -4.50
CA ASP A 92 -15.37 7.12 -3.38
C ASP A 92 -14.34 6.06 -2.97
N LEU A 93 -13.74 5.34 -3.94
CA LEU A 93 -12.70 4.33 -3.66
C LEU A 93 -11.44 4.93 -3.04
N ILE A 94 -11.05 6.14 -3.41
CA ILE A 94 -9.92 6.86 -2.82
C ILE A 94 -10.23 7.26 -1.38
N GLU A 95 -11.45 7.74 -1.11
CA GLU A 95 -11.90 8.08 0.23
C GLU A 95 -11.86 6.86 1.15
N ASP A 96 -12.48 5.74 0.74
CA ASP A 96 -12.46 4.47 1.47
C ASP A 96 -11.02 3.98 1.76
N THR A 97 -10.14 4.07 0.75
CA THR A 97 -8.74 3.67 0.90
C THR A 97 -7.99 4.60 1.87
N THR A 98 -8.29 5.90 1.85
CA THR A 98 -7.69 6.90 2.76
C THR A 98 -8.12 6.65 4.20
N ASP A 99 -9.38 6.25 4.42
CA ASP A 99 -9.89 5.88 5.72
C ASP A 99 -9.20 4.62 6.26
N MET A 100 -9.00 3.60 5.40
CA MET A 100 -8.23 2.41 5.78
C MET A 100 -6.78 2.76 6.16
N ILE A 101 -6.10 3.65 5.42
CA ILE A 101 -4.75 4.14 5.75
C ILE A 101 -4.76 4.85 7.11
N THR A 102 -5.81 5.60 7.41
CA THR A 102 -5.94 6.31 8.68
C THR A 102 -6.12 5.35 9.86
N LEU A 103 -6.95 4.33 9.70
CA LEU A 103 -7.13 3.27 10.70
C LEU A 103 -5.83 2.50 10.95
N LEU A 104 -5.13 2.11 9.88
CA LEU A 104 -3.83 1.44 9.96
C LEU A 104 -2.78 2.29 10.69
N SER A 105 -2.76 3.61 10.42
CA SER A 105 -1.90 4.55 11.14
C SER A 105 -2.18 4.59 12.65
N GLN A 106 -3.46 4.51 13.04
CA GLN A 106 -3.85 4.47 14.44
C GLN A 106 -3.43 3.16 15.12
N GLN A 107 -3.55 2.02 14.42
CA GLN A 107 -3.11 0.71 14.90
C GLN A 107 -1.60 0.69 15.15
N ILE A 108 -0.78 1.12 14.18
CA ILE A 108 0.68 1.19 14.32
C ILE A 108 1.09 2.06 15.52
N ASN A 109 0.38 3.16 15.77
CA ASN A 109 0.68 4.04 16.90
C ASN A 109 0.21 3.47 18.26
N ALA A 110 -0.83 2.63 18.27
CA ALA A 110 -1.37 2.03 19.50
C ALA A 110 -0.57 0.81 19.94
N GLU A 111 -0.03 0.04 19.01
CA GLU A 111 0.69 -1.23 19.25
C GLU A 111 2.22 -1.04 19.37
N SER A 112 2.67 0.09 19.93
CA SER A 112 4.09 0.42 20.06
C SER A 112 4.92 -0.60 20.87
N ASP A 113 4.29 -1.51 21.61
CA ASP A 113 4.96 -2.53 22.44
C ASP A 113 5.07 -3.93 21.79
N HIS A 114 4.28 -4.22 20.76
CA HIS A 114 4.36 -5.47 20.00
C HIS A 114 4.23 -5.18 18.50
N VAL A 115 5.23 -5.60 17.73
CA VAL A 115 5.21 -5.47 16.27
C VAL A 115 4.49 -6.68 15.69
N ASP A 116 3.29 -6.45 15.15
CA ASP A 116 2.52 -7.47 14.45
C ASP A 116 2.93 -7.50 12.97
N GLU A 117 3.38 -8.66 12.48
CA GLU A 117 3.75 -8.84 11.07
C GLU A 117 2.57 -8.61 10.12
N ASP A 118 1.33 -8.80 10.58
CA ASP A 118 0.12 -8.58 9.80
C ASP A 118 -0.04 -7.10 9.38
N LEU A 119 0.51 -6.16 10.15
CA LEU A 119 0.49 -4.73 9.79
C LEU A 119 1.29 -4.44 8.52
N LEU A 120 2.42 -5.13 8.31
CA LEU A 120 3.21 -4.99 7.09
C LEU A 120 2.46 -5.52 5.87
N VAL A 121 1.73 -6.61 6.03
CA VAL A 121 0.88 -7.17 4.96
C VAL A 121 -0.22 -6.19 4.59
N GLN A 122 -0.86 -5.56 5.58
CA GLN A 122 -1.88 -4.54 5.35
C GLN A 122 -1.33 -3.30 4.65
N ILE A 123 -0.11 -2.83 5.01
CA ILE A 123 0.55 -1.73 4.30
C ILE A 123 0.71 -2.07 2.82
N LYS A 124 1.22 -3.27 2.51
CA LYS A 124 1.43 -3.72 1.12
C LYS A 124 0.13 -3.83 0.33
N ASP A 125 -0.91 -4.38 0.93
CA ASP A 125 -2.25 -4.50 0.31
C ASP A 125 -2.80 -3.11 -0.04
N LEU A 126 -2.67 -2.14 0.87
CA LEU A 126 -3.11 -0.77 0.61
C LEU A 126 -2.25 -0.06 -0.45
N GLN A 127 -0.92 -0.30 -0.50
CA GLN A 127 -0.05 0.21 -1.56
C GLN A 127 -0.46 -0.34 -2.92
N GLU A 128 -0.80 -1.63 -3.01
CA GLU A 128 -1.31 -2.24 -4.24
C GLU A 128 -2.63 -1.62 -4.67
N LYS A 129 -3.60 -1.46 -3.76
CA LYS A 129 -4.89 -0.81 -4.04
C LYS A 129 -4.72 0.62 -4.56
N VAL A 130 -3.90 1.42 -3.90
CA VAL A 130 -3.59 2.81 -4.36
C VAL A 130 -2.96 2.79 -5.75
N THR A 131 -2.08 1.84 -6.03
CA THR A 131 -1.43 1.69 -7.34
C THR A 131 -2.46 1.34 -8.44
N ILE A 132 -3.37 0.41 -8.15
CA ILE A 132 -4.44 0.01 -9.08
C ILE A 132 -5.37 1.21 -9.37
N ILE A 133 -5.80 1.94 -8.33
CA ILE A 133 -6.63 3.14 -8.52
C ILE A 133 -5.90 4.16 -9.39
N ARG A 134 -4.62 4.40 -9.12
CA ARG A 134 -3.80 5.36 -9.88
C ARG A 134 -3.69 4.97 -11.36
N GLN A 135 -3.45 3.71 -11.66
CA GLN A 135 -3.39 3.21 -13.04
C GLN A 135 -4.73 3.41 -13.75
N ASN A 136 -5.83 3.11 -13.07
CA ASN A 136 -7.18 3.28 -13.58
C ASN A 136 -7.53 4.77 -13.90
N ILE A 137 -7.10 5.68 -13.02
CA ILE A 137 -7.29 7.14 -13.23
C ILE A 137 -6.45 7.64 -14.42
N MET A 138 -5.17 7.21 -14.51
CA MET A 138 -4.29 7.57 -15.63
C MET A 138 -4.84 7.10 -16.97
N ASP A 139 -5.45 5.93 -17.00
CA ASP A 139 -6.08 5.38 -18.19
C ASP A 139 -7.21 6.28 -18.70
N LYS A 140 -8.11 6.67 -17.81
CA LYS A 140 -9.21 7.58 -18.13
C LYS A 140 -8.72 8.95 -18.60
N GLN A 141 -7.71 9.51 -17.94
CA GLN A 141 -7.10 10.77 -18.31
C GLN A 141 -6.63 10.73 -19.78
N ARG A 142 -5.99 9.63 -20.18
CA ARG A 142 -5.49 9.45 -21.55
C ARG A 142 -6.63 9.39 -22.55
N VAL A 143 -7.67 8.61 -22.27
CA VAL A 143 -8.84 8.47 -23.16
C VAL A 143 -9.56 9.82 -23.31
N ILE A 144 -9.88 10.50 -22.22
CA ILE A 144 -10.60 11.77 -22.24
C ILE A 144 -9.76 12.88 -22.92
N SER A 145 -8.44 12.90 -22.68
CA SER A 145 -7.54 13.84 -23.34
C SER A 145 -7.49 13.64 -24.86
N ASN A 146 -7.65 12.40 -25.34
CA ASN A 146 -7.73 12.11 -26.77
C ASN A 146 -9.10 12.50 -27.33
N ILE A 147 -10.18 12.28 -26.59
CA ILE A 147 -11.52 12.73 -26.98
C ILE A 147 -11.57 14.26 -27.16
N LEU A 148 -10.91 15.02 -26.27
CA LEU A 148 -10.81 16.48 -26.36
C LEU A 148 -10.10 16.99 -27.62
N LYS A 149 -9.30 16.13 -28.30
CA LYS A 149 -8.61 16.46 -29.55
C LYS A 149 -9.41 16.08 -30.78
N CYS A 150 -10.60 15.50 -30.63
CA CYS A 150 -11.41 14.98 -31.70
C CYS A 150 -12.25 16.13 -32.35
N ASP A 151 -11.99 16.41 -33.62
CA ASP A 151 -12.61 17.54 -34.34
C ASP A 151 -14.14 17.44 -34.49
N PHE A 152 -14.70 16.24 -34.49
CA PHE A 152 -16.16 16.03 -34.67
C PHE A 152 -16.91 15.75 -33.36
N PHE A 153 -16.22 15.81 -32.20
CA PHE A 153 -16.88 15.71 -30.90
C PHE A 153 -17.65 17.01 -30.60
N PRO A 154 -18.89 16.95 -30.04
CA PRO A 154 -19.70 18.15 -29.83
C PRO A 154 -19.00 19.16 -28.89
N GLU A 155 -18.79 20.39 -29.40
CA GLU A 155 -18.08 21.45 -28.65
C GLU A 155 -18.79 21.82 -27.35
N GLU A 156 -20.11 21.67 -27.27
CA GLU A 156 -20.89 21.90 -26.04
C GLU A 156 -20.51 20.99 -24.89
N LEU A 157 -19.86 19.83 -25.14
CA LEU A 157 -19.40 18.87 -24.12
C LEU A 157 -17.96 19.11 -23.66
N TYR A 158 -17.18 19.94 -24.35
CA TYR A 158 -15.79 20.23 -23.96
C TYR A 158 -15.64 20.79 -22.55
N PRO A 159 -16.51 21.71 -22.06
CA PRO A 159 -16.41 22.18 -20.68
C PRO A 159 -16.58 21.05 -19.66
N ARG A 160 -17.47 20.06 -19.92
CA ARG A 160 -17.69 18.90 -19.05
C ARG A 160 -16.47 17.97 -19.06
N LEU A 161 -15.93 17.66 -20.24
CA LEU A 161 -14.68 16.85 -20.35
C LEU A 161 -13.50 17.53 -19.66
N THR A 162 -13.39 18.85 -19.77
CA THR A 162 -12.34 19.63 -19.08
C THR A 162 -12.51 19.57 -17.56
N MET A 163 -13.76 19.59 -17.06
CA MET A 163 -14.03 19.40 -15.63
C MET A 163 -13.62 18.01 -15.17
N ILE A 164 -13.97 16.96 -15.93
CA ILE A 164 -13.55 15.58 -15.60
C ILE A 164 -12.01 15.48 -15.53
N ILE A 165 -11.28 16.09 -16.47
CA ILE A 165 -9.79 16.11 -16.42
C ILE A 165 -9.29 16.81 -15.15
N LYS A 166 -9.93 17.90 -14.74
CA LYS A 166 -9.56 18.60 -13.51
C LYS A 166 -9.81 17.74 -12.28
N ASP A 167 -10.94 17.04 -12.23
CA ASP A 167 -11.26 16.13 -11.15
C ASP A 167 -10.27 14.96 -11.11
N ILE A 168 -9.95 14.35 -12.25
CA ILE A 168 -8.92 13.31 -12.39
C ILE A 168 -7.56 13.78 -11.85
N ASN A 169 -7.13 15.00 -12.18
CA ASN A 169 -5.87 15.55 -11.68
C ASN A 169 -5.90 15.70 -10.15
N SER A 170 -7.03 16.14 -9.59
CA SER A 170 -7.22 16.22 -8.15
C SER A 170 -7.14 14.84 -7.49
N LEU A 171 -7.82 13.83 -8.06
CA LEU A 171 -7.75 12.45 -7.58
C LEU A 171 -6.32 11.86 -7.66
N PHE A 172 -5.58 12.24 -8.69
CA PHE A 172 -4.19 11.83 -8.84
C PHE A 172 -3.29 12.37 -7.70
N ASP A 173 -3.50 13.62 -7.29
CA ASP A 173 -2.81 14.21 -6.15
C ASP A 173 -3.19 13.51 -4.84
N TYR A 174 -4.46 13.12 -4.64
CA TYR A 174 -4.90 12.35 -3.48
C TYR A 174 -4.25 10.96 -3.44
N THR A 175 -4.17 10.25 -4.58
CA THR A 175 -3.49 8.94 -4.61
C THR A 175 -2.01 9.06 -4.31
N ARG A 176 -1.35 10.13 -4.74
CA ARG A 176 0.04 10.41 -4.40
C ARG A 176 0.21 10.63 -2.91
N PHE A 177 -0.64 11.45 -2.30
CA PHE A 177 -0.61 11.68 -0.85
C PHE A 177 -0.84 10.38 -0.06
N GLY A 178 -1.79 9.56 -0.49
CA GLY A 178 -2.04 8.24 0.11
C GLY A 178 -0.82 7.33 0.05
N PHE A 179 -0.12 7.31 -1.10
CA PHE A 179 1.10 6.51 -1.28
C PHE A 179 2.26 7.02 -0.39
N ASP A 180 2.52 8.33 -0.40
CA ASP A 180 3.56 8.94 0.44
C ASP A 180 3.30 8.66 1.94
N ARG A 181 2.03 8.64 2.36
CA ARG A 181 1.62 8.30 3.73
C ARG A 181 1.86 6.82 4.06
N LEU A 182 1.60 5.91 3.13
CA LEU A 182 1.89 4.48 3.29
C LEU A 182 3.38 4.20 3.40
N ASP A 183 4.21 4.87 2.60
CA ASP A 183 5.66 4.78 2.68
C ASP A 183 6.16 5.26 4.06
N TYR A 184 5.63 6.39 4.55
CA TYR A 184 5.93 6.85 5.91
C TYR A 184 5.54 5.84 6.99
N LEU A 185 4.37 5.20 6.86
CA LEU A 185 3.93 4.16 7.81
C LEU A 185 4.83 2.93 7.76
N GLN A 186 5.26 2.52 6.56
CA GLN A 186 6.22 1.42 6.38
C GLN A 186 7.56 1.73 7.07
N ASP A 187 8.10 2.92 6.88
CA ASP A 187 9.35 3.34 7.52
C ASP A 187 9.19 3.40 9.05
N THR A 188 8.06 3.88 9.54
CA THR A 188 7.74 3.91 10.97
C THR A 188 7.68 2.49 11.54
N PHE A 189 6.99 1.57 10.87
CA PHE A 189 6.90 0.17 11.25
C PHE A 189 8.28 -0.48 11.32
N LEU A 190 9.13 -0.31 10.30
CA LEU A 190 10.50 -0.81 10.30
C LEU A 190 11.34 -0.21 11.43
N GLY A 191 11.10 1.04 11.78
CA GLY A 191 11.69 1.69 12.96
C GLY A 191 11.30 1.00 14.25
N LEU A 192 10.03 0.64 14.44
CA LEU A 192 9.54 -0.09 15.61
C LEU A 192 10.15 -1.50 15.69
N VAL A 193 10.22 -2.23 14.57
CA VAL A 193 10.91 -3.54 14.48
C VAL A 193 12.35 -3.42 14.98
N ASN A 194 13.09 -2.42 14.52
CA ASN A 194 14.48 -2.18 14.92
C ASN A 194 14.59 -1.88 16.42
N ILE A 195 13.66 -1.11 16.99
CA ILE A 195 13.63 -0.82 18.44
C ILE A 195 13.40 -2.10 19.22
N GLU A 196 12.45 -2.94 18.82
CA GLU A 196 12.15 -4.21 19.47
C GLU A 196 13.33 -5.18 19.39
N GLN A 197 13.96 -5.35 18.22
CA GLN A 197 15.16 -6.15 18.06
C GLN A 197 16.29 -5.67 18.98
N ASN A 198 16.53 -4.37 19.05
CA ASN A 198 17.54 -3.81 19.94
C ASN A 198 17.23 -4.06 21.41
N LYS A 199 15.95 -4.02 21.82
CA LYS A 199 15.51 -4.38 23.19
C LYS A 199 15.83 -5.85 23.51
N ILE A 200 15.53 -6.76 22.58
CA ILE A 200 15.82 -8.19 22.73
C ILE A 200 17.34 -8.42 22.81
N ILE A 201 18.13 -7.84 21.91
CA ILE A 201 19.59 -7.95 21.89
C ILE A 201 20.17 -7.43 23.21
N LYS A 202 19.67 -6.31 23.73
CA LYS A 202 20.08 -5.73 25.01
C LYS A 202 19.84 -6.70 26.15
N ILE A 203 18.66 -7.34 26.21
CA ILE A 203 18.33 -8.33 27.25
C ILE A 203 19.30 -9.51 27.20
N PHE A 204 19.52 -10.12 26.02
CA PHE A 204 20.45 -11.23 25.87
C PHE A 204 21.88 -10.83 26.21
N THR A 205 22.31 -9.63 25.83
CA THR A 205 23.64 -9.13 26.14
C THR A 205 23.84 -8.98 27.65
N VAL A 206 22.85 -8.40 28.34
CA VAL A 206 22.90 -8.24 29.82
C VAL A 206 22.97 -9.60 30.48
N ILE A 207 22.15 -10.57 30.11
CA ILE A 207 22.17 -11.93 30.64
C ILE A 207 23.54 -12.58 30.42
N ASN A 208 24.07 -12.54 29.19
CA ASN A 208 25.38 -13.13 28.87
C ASN A 208 26.50 -12.50 29.69
N ILE A 209 26.54 -11.18 29.85
CA ILE A 209 27.60 -10.49 30.63
C ILE A 209 27.50 -10.88 32.11
N ILE A 210 26.30 -11.08 32.68
CA ILE A 210 26.12 -11.50 34.07
C ILE A 210 26.63 -12.92 34.30
N PHE A 211 26.37 -13.86 33.36
CA PHE A 211 26.69 -15.25 33.50
C PHE A 211 28.15 -15.63 33.10
N LEU A 212 28.80 -14.79 32.27
CA LEU A 212 30.11 -15.08 31.72
C LEU A 212 31.21 -15.25 32.83
N PRO A 213 31.37 -14.37 33.84
CA PRO A 213 32.37 -14.55 34.86
C PRO A 213 32.12 -15.77 35.78
N PRO A 214 30.90 -16.03 36.31
CA PRO A 214 30.61 -17.24 37.02
C PRO A 214 30.91 -18.52 36.22
N THR A 215 30.56 -18.54 34.94
CA THR A 215 30.83 -19.67 34.05
C THR A 215 32.33 -19.87 33.86
N LEU A 216 33.10 -18.77 33.68
CA LEU A 216 34.55 -18.84 33.59
C LEU A 216 35.17 -19.40 34.86
N ILE A 217 34.74 -18.94 36.05
CA ILE A 217 35.22 -19.45 37.35
C ILE A 217 34.87 -20.92 37.47
N GLY A 218 33.63 -21.33 37.19
CA GLY A 218 33.19 -22.73 37.24
C GLY A 218 33.97 -23.62 36.27
N SER A 219 34.28 -23.12 35.07
CA SER A 219 35.09 -23.83 34.08
C SER A 219 36.53 -23.99 34.50
N LEU A 220 37.16 -22.96 35.09
CA LEU A 220 38.53 -23.04 35.61
C LEU A 220 38.66 -24.08 36.72
N TYR A 221 37.77 -24.07 37.71
CA TYR A 221 37.79 -25.07 38.80
C TYR A 221 37.25 -26.44 38.36
N GLY A 222 36.62 -26.58 37.23
CA GLY A 222 36.20 -27.84 36.63
C GLY A 222 37.26 -28.49 35.73
N MET A 223 38.45 -27.87 35.57
CA MET A 223 39.54 -28.44 34.78
C MET A 223 40.26 -29.56 35.58
N ASN A 224 40.66 -30.64 34.89
CA ASN A 224 41.33 -31.78 35.50
C ASN A 224 42.87 -31.61 35.45
N PHE A 225 43.40 -30.63 36.18
CA PHE A 225 44.84 -30.50 36.36
C PHE A 225 45.29 -31.25 37.60
N ASP A 226 46.42 -31.93 37.50
CA ASP A 226 46.98 -32.74 38.64
C ASP A 226 47.44 -31.91 39.86
N PHE A 227 47.72 -30.62 39.61
CA PHE A 227 48.15 -29.68 40.64
C PHE A 227 47.40 -28.38 40.58
N MET A 228 46.36 -28.28 41.42
CA MET A 228 45.57 -27.04 41.67
C MET A 228 45.59 -26.77 43.18
N PRO A 229 46.38 -25.79 43.65
CA PRO A 229 46.50 -25.51 45.08
C PRO A 229 45.13 -25.16 45.74
N GLU A 230 44.25 -24.50 45.06
CA GLU A 230 42.97 -24.05 45.58
C GLU A 230 42.00 -25.20 45.84
N LEU A 231 42.10 -26.34 45.13
CA LEU A 231 41.23 -27.50 45.32
C LEU A 231 41.59 -28.25 46.63
N HIS A 232 42.84 -28.13 47.13
CA HIS A 232 43.29 -28.74 48.37
C HIS A 232 43.05 -27.84 49.59
N TRP A 233 42.55 -26.65 49.39
CA TRP A 233 42.20 -25.69 50.44
C TRP A 233 40.84 -26.01 51.06
N GLN A 234 40.70 -26.09 52.36
CA GLN A 234 39.49 -26.48 53.08
C GLN A 234 38.30 -25.52 52.76
N TYR A 235 38.59 -24.29 52.45
CA TYR A 235 37.58 -23.24 52.09
C TYR A 235 37.51 -22.93 50.59
N GLY A 236 38.25 -23.68 49.75
CA GLY A 236 38.34 -23.41 48.30
C GLY A 236 36.96 -23.36 47.59
N TYR A 237 36.07 -24.29 47.95
CA TYR A 237 34.72 -24.30 47.42
C TYR A 237 33.91 -23.04 47.77
N LEU A 238 33.95 -22.64 49.07
CA LEU A 238 33.25 -21.40 49.50
C LEU A 238 33.85 -20.15 48.88
N TRP A 239 35.18 -20.14 48.66
CA TRP A 239 35.89 -19.07 47.99
C TRP A 239 35.46 -18.92 46.53
N ALA A 240 35.39 -20.03 45.79
CA ALA A 240 34.94 -20.04 44.40
C ALA A 240 33.50 -19.55 44.27
N LEU A 241 32.58 -20.01 45.12
CA LEU A 241 31.20 -19.50 45.18
C LEU A 241 31.14 -18.02 45.50
N GLY A 242 31.94 -17.56 46.46
CA GLY A 242 32.05 -16.16 46.81
C GLY A 242 32.49 -15.25 45.64
N LEU A 243 33.49 -15.72 44.88
CA LEU A 243 33.96 -15.06 43.66
C LEU A 243 32.88 -15.00 42.59
N MET A 244 32.12 -16.08 42.37
CA MET A 244 31.01 -16.09 41.42
C MET A 244 29.94 -15.07 41.83
N VAL A 245 29.48 -15.06 43.05
CA VAL A 245 28.49 -14.13 43.57
C VAL A 245 29.00 -12.67 43.48
N PHE A 246 30.26 -12.47 43.94
CA PHE A 246 30.89 -11.15 43.87
C PHE A 246 30.95 -10.59 42.44
N SER A 247 31.30 -11.42 41.46
CA SER A 247 31.35 -11.01 40.05
C SER A 247 30.00 -10.61 39.52
N VAL A 248 28.92 -11.33 39.85
CA VAL A 248 27.55 -10.98 39.50
C VAL A 248 27.13 -9.65 40.09
N VAL A 249 27.37 -9.49 41.42
CA VAL A 249 27.02 -8.25 42.12
C VAL A 249 27.79 -7.05 41.56
N LEU A 250 29.06 -7.21 41.25
CA LEU A 250 29.88 -6.15 40.65
C LEU A 250 29.34 -5.70 39.28
N ILE A 251 28.96 -6.64 38.42
CA ILE A 251 28.40 -6.34 37.12
C ILE A 251 27.06 -5.62 37.27
N LEU A 252 26.17 -6.10 38.13
CA LEU A 252 24.87 -5.44 38.38
C LEU A 252 25.04 -4.01 38.91
N LEU A 253 26.03 -3.77 39.78
CA LEU A 253 26.37 -2.43 40.26
C LEU A 253 26.86 -1.53 39.11
N ILE A 254 27.72 -2.04 38.23
CA ILE A 254 28.18 -1.28 37.04
C ILE A 254 27.05 -0.93 36.12
N PHE A 255 26.12 -1.86 35.84
CA PHE A 255 24.95 -1.61 35.02
C PHE A 255 24.00 -0.57 35.62
N LYS A 256 23.78 -0.65 36.94
CA LYS A 256 22.98 0.34 37.66
C LYS A 256 23.61 1.74 37.62
N LEU A 257 24.94 1.84 37.81
CA LEU A 257 25.65 3.12 37.75
C LEU A 257 25.62 3.73 36.35
N LYS A 258 25.68 2.89 35.29
CA LYS A 258 25.62 3.34 33.88
C LYS A 258 24.20 3.50 33.36
N LYS A 259 23.16 3.31 34.19
CA LYS A 259 21.73 3.35 33.76
C LYS A 259 21.43 2.45 32.57
N TRP A 260 22.04 1.29 32.50
CA TRP A 260 21.80 0.30 31.45
C TRP A 260 20.65 -0.67 31.81
N LEU A 261 20.33 -0.75 33.06
CA LEU A 261 19.15 -1.42 33.61
C LEU A 261 18.05 -0.42 33.87
#